data_a7a27ed3d0446e97f1a15b52991183af
#
_entry.id   a7a27ed3d0446e97f1a15b52991183af
#
_cell.length_a   1.000
_cell.length_b   1.000
_cell.length_c   1.000
_cell.angle_alpha   90.00
_cell.angle_beta   90.00
_cell.angle_gamma   90.00
#
_symmetry.space_group_name_H-M   'P 1'
#
loop_
_entity.id
_entity.type
_entity.pdbx_description
1 polymer ?
#
loop_
_entity_poly.entity_id
_entity_poly.type
_entity_poly.pdbx_seq_one_letter_code
_entity_poly.pdbx_strand_id
1 'polypeptide(L)'
;MVLIDTSVIINYLKNVDDQYTNTLTFLIDNKYPIGINNYIYQEILQGAKSEKEYEILKQYLNQFHFYQLSGKSSYEAAAMMNVQCRNSGITIRSTIDLLIAQTAIENDILLLTYDSDFYNMAKVIPQLRIFEI
;
A
#
# COMPACT_ATOMS: atom_id res chain seq x y z
N MET A 1 7.42 10.01 -5.24
CA MET A 1 7.38 8.54 -5.22
C MET A 1 6.15 8.09 -4.43
N VAL A 2 5.51 7.04 -4.89
CA VAL A 2 4.20 6.63 -4.33
C VAL A 2 4.15 5.12 -4.17
N LEU A 3 3.75 4.66 -2.99
CA LEU A 3 3.40 3.27 -2.71
C LEU A 3 1.90 3.10 -3.00
N ILE A 4 1.55 2.10 -3.79
CA ILE A 4 0.16 1.86 -4.20
C ILE A 4 -0.43 0.74 -3.34
N ASP A 5 -1.49 1.06 -2.60
CA ASP A 5 -2.18 0.07 -1.76
C ASP A 5 -2.87 -1.01 -2.61
N THR A 6 -2.97 -2.21 -2.04
CA THR A 6 -3.58 -3.39 -2.68
C THR A 6 -4.92 -3.10 -3.32
N SER A 7 -5.80 -2.42 -2.60
CA SER A 7 -7.17 -2.16 -3.05
C SER A 7 -7.22 -1.30 -4.31
N VAL A 8 -6.34 -0.31 -4.42
CA VAL A 8 -6.27 0.55 -5.61
C VAL A 8 -5.81 -0.25 -6.83
N ILE A 9 -4.81 -1.12 -6.65
CA ILE A 9 -4.31 -1.96 -7.74
C ILE A 9 -5.39 -2.96 -8.19
N ILE A 10 -6.05 -3.61 -7.25
CA ILE A 10 -7.12 -4.57 -7.58
C ILE A 10 -8.23 -3.88 -8.38
N ASN A 11 -8.68 -2.71 -7.94
CA ASN A 11 -9.70 -1.97 -8.67
C ASN A 11 -9.23 -1.53 -10.06
N TYR A 12 -7.97 -1.12 -10.16
CA TYR A 12 -7.37 -0.76 -11.45
C TYR A 12 -7.38 -1.96 -12.40
N LEU A 13 -6.99 -3.14 -11.92
CA LEU A 13 -6.98 -4.36 -12.74
C LEU A 13 -8.37 -4.83 -13.13
N LYS A 14 -9.39 -4.50 -12.34
CA LYS A 14 -10.79 -4.80 -12.63
C LYS A 14 -11.49 -3.73 -13.48
N ASN A 15 -10.75 -2.72 -13.92
CA ASN A 15 -11.26 -1.59 -14.70
C ASN A 15 -12.35 -0.79 -13.97
N VAL A 16 -12.29 -0.72 -12.65
CA VAL A 16 -13.15 0.17 -11.87
C VAL A 16 -12.77 1.62 -12.21
N ASP A 17 -13.78 2.44 -12.50
CA ASP A 17 -13.58 3.85 -12.85
C ASP A 17 -13.90 4.71 -11.63
N ASP A 18 -12.88 5.15 -10.92
CA ASP A 18 -12.99 6.06 -9.80
C ASP A 18 -11.77 7.00 -9.75
N GLN A 19 -11.79 7.95 -8.82
CA GLN A 19 -10.70 8.93 -8.71
C GLN A 19 -9.34 8.28 -8.37
N TYR A 20 -9.35 7.16 -7.67
CA TYR A 20 -8.11 6.47 -7.26
C TYR A 20 -7.48 5.72 -8.43
N THR A 21 -8.29 4.97 -9.19
CA THR A 21 -7.81 4.28 -10.38
C THR A 21 -7.41 5.27 -11.47
N ASN A 22 -8.12 6.38 -11.60
CA ASN A 22 -7.76 7.44 -12.54
C ASN A 22 -6.44 8.10 -12.15
N THR A 23 -6.20 8.28 -10.85
CA THR A 23 -4.92 8.79 -10.35
C THR A 23 -3.79 7.81 -10.67
N LEU A 24 -4.02 6.51 -10.45
CA LEU A 24 -3.01 5.50 -10.79
C LEU A 24 -2.70 5.50 -12.29
N THR A 25 -3.71 5.58 -13.13
CA THR A 25 -3.52 5.69 -14.58
C THR A 25 -2.67 6.91 -14.94
N PHE A 26 -2.96 8.06 -14.33
CA PHE A 26 -2.18 9.27 -14.55
C PHE A 26 -0.71 9.07 -14.15
N LEU A 27 -0.46 8.46 -13.01
CA LEU A 27 0.90 8.21 -12.52
C LEU A 27 1.67 7.27 -13.46
N ILE A 28 1.00 6.22 -13.95
CA ILE A 28 1.60 5.28 -14.90
C ILE A 28 1.91 5.97 -16.22
N ASP A 29 0.96 6.71 -16.78
CA ASP A 29 1.11 7.36 -18.08
C ASP A 29 2.21 8.41 -18.08
N ASN A 30 2.40 9.07 -16.94
CA ASN A 30 3.44 10.10 -16.79
C ASN A 30 4.77 9.52 -16.25
N LYS A 31 4.88 8.20 -16.17
CA LYS A 31 6.09 7.50 -15.71
C LYS A 31 6.56 7.99 -14.35
N TYR A 32 5.60 8.30 -13.48
CA TYR A 32 5.90 8.72 -12.12
C TYR A 32 6.42 7.53 -11.31
N PRO A 33 7.43 7.73 -10.44
CA PRO A 33 7.96 6.62 -9.64
C PRO A 33 6.90 6.06 -8.69
N ILE A 34 6.40 4.88 -8.99
CA ILE A 34 5.41 4.17 -8.20
C ILE A 34 5.90 2.75 -7.91
N GLY A 35 5.38 2.16 -6.85
CA GLY A 35 5.76 0.80 -6.51
C GLY A 35 4.82 0.16 -5.51
N ILE A 36 5.17 -1.04 -5.15
CA ILE A 36 4.48 -1.88 -4.17
C ILE A 36 5.50 -2.44 -3.19
N ASN A 37 5.05 -3.23 -2.24
CA ASN A 37 5.92 -4.01 -1.37
C ASN A 37 5.57 -5.50 -1.44
N ASN A 38 6.33 -6.34 -0.76
CA ASN A 38 6.12 -7.79 -0.79
C ASN A 38 4.75 -8.21 -0.23
N TYR A 39 4.21 -7.46 0.74
CA TYR A 39 2.91 -7.76 1.34
C TYR A 39 1.77 -7.49 0.35
N ILE A 40 1.83 -6.36 -0.33
CA ILE A 40 0.87 -6.00 -1.40
C ILE A 40 0.94 -7.05 -2.52
N TYR A 41 2.15 -7.41 -2.92
CA TYR A 41 2.40 -8.42 -3.94
C TYR A 41 1.71 -9.73 -3.58
N GLN A 42 1.95 -10.23 -2.36
CA GLN A 42 1.33 -11.47 -1.90
C GLN A 42 -0.19 -11.37 -1.86
N GLU A 43 -0.74 -10.28 -1.33
CA GLU A 43 -2.19 -10.10 -1.24
C GLU A 43 -2.87 -10.19 -2.61
N ILE A 44 -2.25 -9.59 -3.62
CA ILE A 44 -2.81 -9.61 -4.98
C ILE A 44 -2.69 -11.01 -5.58
N LEU A 45 -1.52 -11.64 -5.47
CA LEU A 45 -1.29 -12.96 -6.05
C LEU A 45 -2.19 -14.03 -5.45
N GLN A 46 -2.39 -14.01 -4.13
CA GLN A 46 -3.22 -15.03 -3.47
C GLN A 46 -4.70 -14.90 -3.82
N GLY A 47 -5.11 -13.76 -4.40
CA GLY A 47 -6.46 -13.57 -4.89
C GLY A 47 -6.71 -14.14 -6.30
N ALA A 48 -5.69 -14.69 -6.95
CA ALA A 48 -5.84 -15.29 -8.28
C ALA A 48 -6.78 -16.50 -8.23
N LYS A 49 -7.63 -16.62 -9.26
CA LYS A 49 -8.62 -17.69 -9.33
C LYS A 49 -8.12 -18.95 -10.04
N SER A 50 -6.93 -18.87 -10.65
CA SER A 50 -6.31 -19.97 -11.39
C SER A 50 -4.81 -19.79 -11.42
N GLU A 51 -4.08 -20.87 -11.75
CA GLU A 51 -2.62 -20.78 -11.92
C GLU A 51 -2.26 -19.86 -13.09
N LYS A 52 -3.08 -19.86 -14.15
CA LYS A 52 -2.88 -18.98 -15.29
C LYS A 52 -3.00 -17.51 -14.89
N GLU A 53 -4.05 -17.17 -14.15
CA GLU A 53 -4.23 -15.80 -13.64
C GLU A 53 -3.08 -15.39 -12.72
N TYR A 54 -2.64 -16.31 -11.84
CA TYR A 54 -1.49 -16.09 -10.97
C TYR A 54 -0.24 -15.71 -11.77
N GLU A 55 0.07 -16.45 -12.83
CA GLU A 55 1.27 -16.16 -13.65
C GLU A 55 1.16 -14.80 -14.36
N ILE A 56 -0.04 -14.46 -14.85
CA ILE A 56 -0.27 -13.16 -15.50
C ILE A 56 -0.07 -12.02 -14.50
N LEU A 57 -0.66 -12.14 -13.31
CA LEU A 57 -0.52 -11.13 -12.26
C LEU A 57 0.94 -11.00 -11.82
N LYS A 58 1.62 -12.10 -11.65
CA LYS A 58 3.04 -12.12 -11.26
C LYS A 58 3.90 -11.35 -12.25
N GLN A 59 3.75 -11.61 -13.53
CA GLN A 59 4.51 -10.91 -14.56
C GLN A 59 4.19 -9.42 -14.57
N TYR A 60 2.92 -9.07 -14.44
CA TYR A 60 2.49 -7.68 -14.41
C TYR A 60 3.07 -6.93 -13.21
N LEU A 61 2.94 -7.50 -12.01
CA LEU A 61 3.35 -6.84 -10.77
C LEU A 61 4.87 -6.72 -10.66
N ASN A 62 5.63 -7.61 -11.30
CA ASN A 62 7.09 -7.52 -11.28
C ASN A 62 7.64 -6.33 -12.09
N GLN A 63 6.80 -5.63 -12.82
CA GLN A 63 7.18 -4.39 -13.49
C GLN A 63 7.20 -3.19 -12.55
N PHE A 64 6.55 -3.29 -11.39
CA PHE A 64 6.58 -2.24 -10.38
C PHE A 64 7.91 -2.24 -9.62
N HIS A 65 8.26 -1.10 -9.07
CA HIS A 65 9.34 -1.04 -8.09
C HIS A 65 8.87 -1.68 -6.77
N PHE A 66 9.77 -2.41 -6.09
CA PHE A 66 9.47 -3.05 -4.81
C PHE A 66 10.19 -2.30 -3.71
N TYR A 67 9.43 -1.59 -2.88
CA TYR A 67 9.95 -0.90 -1.70
C TYR A 67 10.12 -1.91 -0.57
N GLN A 68 11.23 -1.81 0.17
CA GLN A 68 11.59 -2.78 1.18
C GLN A 68 11.53 -2.18 2.60
N LEU A 69 11.30 -3.05 3.58
CA LEU A 69 11.54 -2.75 4.98
C LEU A 69 13.00 -3.07 5.29
N SER A 70 13.62 -2.29 6.19
CA SER A 70 15.06 -2.41 6.45
C SER A 70 15.43 -3.61 7.32
N GLY A 71 14.53 -4.07 8.20
CA GLY A 71 14.82 -5.20 9.07
C GLY A 71 13.97 -5.21 10.32
N LYS A 72 14.47 -5.84 11.37
CA LYS A 72 13.74 -6.04 12.63
C LYS A 72 13.18 -4.75 13.21
N SER A 73 13.95 -3.66 13.15
CA SER A 73 13.52 -2.37 13.68
C SER A 73 12.27 -1.83 12.98
N SER A 74 12.04 -2.21 11.71
CA SER A 74 10.82 -1.86 10.98
C SER A 74 9.58 -2.45 11.62
N TYR A 75 9.68 -3.69 12.08
CA TYR A 75 8.57 -4.39 12.72
C TYR A 75 8.29 -3.86 14.11
N GLU A 76 9.34 -3.48 14.83
CA GLU A 76 9.21 -2.80 16.11
C GLU A 76 8.50 -1.46 15.96
N ALA A 77 8.87 -0.68 14.96
CA ALA A 77 8.23 0.60 14.66
C ALA A 77 6.75 0.42 14.25
N ALA A 78 6.45 -0.59 13.43
CA ALA A 78 5.08 -0.91 13.05
C ALA A 78 4.24 -1.29 14.27
N ALA A 79 4.78 -2.09 15.17
CA ALA A 79 4.10 -2.46 16.41
C ALA A 79 3.83 -1.23 17.27
N MET A 80 4.80 -0.31 17.39
CA MET A 80 4.63 0.93 18.16
C MET A 80 3.54 1.81 17.56
N MET A 81 3.42 1.88 16.24
CA MET A 81 2.32 2.61 15.59
C MET A 81 0.96 2.08 16.05
N ASN A 82 0.83 0.76 16.17
CA ASN A 82 -0.41 0.17 16.65
C ASN A 82 -0.70 0.57 18.09
N VAL A 83 0.32 0.60 18.95
CA VAL A 83 0.18 1.05 20.34
C VAL A 83 -0.29 2.51 20.38
N GLN A 84 0.33 3.38 19.61
CA GLN A 84 -0.01 4.80 19.55
C GLN A 84 -1.42 5.02 19.03
N CYS A 85 -1.82 4.31 17.98
CA CYS A 85 -3.18 4.40 17.43
C CYS A 85 -4.22 3.93 18.46
N ARG A 86 -3.96 2.80 19.12
CA ARG A 86 -4.86 2.27 20.16
C ARG A 86 -5.02 3.27 21.29
N ASN A 87 -3.94 3.89 21.74
CA ASN A 87 -3.97 4.90 22.80
C ASN A 87 -4.75 6.14 22.39
N SER A 88 -4.89 6.40 21.10
CA SER A 88 -5.68 7.50 20.56
C SER A 88 -7.09 7.09 20.14
N GLY A 89 -7.52 5.88 20.51
CA GLY A 89 -8.87 5.39 20.21
C GLY A 89 -9.05 4.85 18.80
N ILE A 90 -7.95 4.63 18.07
CA ILE A 90 -7.99 4.12 16.71
C ILE A 90 -7.59 2.64 16.69
N THR A 91 -8.47 1.80 16.14
CA THR A 91 -8.22 0.36 16.00
C THR A 91 -7.71 0.06 14.60
N ILE A 92 -6.53 -0.59 14.53
CA ILE A 92 -5.98 -1.09 13.27
C ILE A 92 -6.33 -2.57 13.16
N ARG A 93 -7.09 -2.93 12.12
CA ARG A 93 -7.66 -4.27 11.98
C ARG A 93 -6.72 -5.29 11.36
N SER A 94 -5.65 -4.84 10.72
CA SER A 94 -4.73 -5.73 9.99
C SER A 94 -3.29 -5.39 10.30
N THR A 95 -2.52 -6.42 10.68
CA THR A 95 -1.06 -6.31 10.84
C THR A 95 -0.39 -5.91 9.52
N ILE A 96 -0.92 -6.40 8.40
CA ILE A 96 -0.39 -6.07 7.07
C ILE A 96 -0.50 -4.57 6.79
N ASP A 97 -1.59 -3.93 7.21
CA ASP A 97 -1.75 -2.47 7.03
C ASP A 97 -0.66 -1.69 7.77
N LEU A 98 -0.27 -2.14 8.95
CA LEU A 98 0.84 -1.53 9.69
C LEU A 98 2.15 -1.65 8.92
N LEU A 99 2.38 -2.78 8.26
CA LEU A 99 3.60 -3.01 7.48
C LEU A 99 3.59 -2.21 6.18
N ILE A 100 2.44 -2.04 5.56
CA ILE A 100 2.29 -1.17 4.38
C ILE A 100 2.59 0.28 4.77
N ALA A 101 2.00 0.75 5.86
CA ALA A 101 2.26 2.09 6.38
C ALA A 101 3.74 2.30 6.70
N GLN A 102 4.35 1.32 7.39
CA GLN A 102 5.77 1.40 7.74
C GLN A 102 6.66 1.45 6.50
N THR A 103 6.31 0.72 5.45
CA THR A 103 7.04 0.75 4.18
C THR A 103 7.05 2.17 3.60
N ALA A 104 5.90 2.83 3.60
CA ALA A 104 5.79 4.21 3.11
C ALA A 104 6.63 5.17 3.95
N ILE A 105 6.58 5.03 5.28
CA ILE A 105 7.32 5.88 6.20
C ILE A 105 8.83 5.71 6.01
N GLU A 106 9.33 4.48 5.99
CA GLU A 106 10.77 4.21 5.89
C GLU A 106 11.37 4.67 4.56
N ASN A 107 10.60 4.57 3.49
CA ASN A 107 11.06 4.97 2.16
C ASN A 107 10.75 6.43 1.85
N ASP A 108 10.15 7.15 2.79
CA ASP A 108 9.80 8.57 2.67
C ASP A 108 8.97 8.84 1.40
N ILE A 109 7.92 8.04 1.22
CA ILE A 109 7.04 8.11 0.06
C ILE A 109 5.58 8.25 0.49
N LEU A 110 4.76 8.72 -0.45
CA LEU A 110 3.32 8.86 -0.25
C LEU A 110 2.63 7.51 -0.42
N LEU A 111 1.52 7.33 0.28
CA LEU A 111 0.68 6.13 0.12
C LEU A 111 -0.60 6.50 -0.64
N LEU A 112 -0.83 5.85 -1.77
CA LEU A 112 -2.09 5.98 -2.51
C LEU A 112 -3.05 4.87 -2.07
N THR A 113 -4.11 5.26 -1.38
CA THR A 113 -5.11 4.34 -0.84
C THR A 113 -6.47 5.03 -0.76
N TYR A 114 -7.54 4.24 -0.79
CA TYR A 114 -8.87 4.75 -0.43
C TYR A 114 -9.38 4.16 0.89
N ASP A 115 -8.58 3.32 1.56
CA ASP A 115 -8.98 2.68 2.81
C ASP A 115 -8.93 3.69 3.96
N SER A 116 -10.06 3.89 4.61
CA SER A 116 -10.19 4.83 5.73
C SER A 116 -9.27 4.50 6.90
N ASP A 117 -8.86 3.24 7.06
CA ASP A 117 -7.95 2.85 8.15
C ASP A 117 -6.61 3.58 8.04
N PHE A 118 -6.07 3.75 6.82
CA PHE A 118 -4.84 4.51 6.63
C PHE A 118 -5.02 6.00 6.90
N TYR A 119 -6.15 6.57 6.49
CA TYR A 119 -6.46 7.97 6.80
C TYR A 119 -6.56 8.21 8.30
N ASN A 120 -7.19 7.28 9.02
CA ASN A 120 -7.28 7.34 10.49
C ASN A 120 -5.90 7.20 11.14
N MET A 121 -5.10 6.28 10.64
CA MET A 121 -3.72 6.08 11.10
C MET A 121 -2.88 7.35 10.91
N ALA A 122 -3.02 8.00 9.77
CA ALA A 122 -2.29 9.23 9.46
C ALA A 122 -2.63 10.39 10.40
N LYS A 123 -3.82 10.40 10.99
CA LYS A 123 -4.19 11.41 12.00
C LYS A 123 -3.37 11.32 13.26
N VAL A 124 -2.89 10.12 13.59
CA VAL A 124 -2.10 9.85 14.80
C VAL A 124 -0.60 9.81 14.49
N ILE A 125 -0.25 9.33 13.30
CA ILE A 125 1.14 9.11 12.87
C ILE A 125 1.45 10.13 11.77
N PRO A 126 2.03 11.30 12.12
CA PRO A 126 2.27 12.35 11.12
C PRO A 126 3.31 11.97 10.06
N GLN A 127 4.15 10.96 10.33
CA GLN A 127 5.12 10.47 9.36
C GLN A 127 4.46 9.73 8.20
N LEU A 128 3.23 9.20 8.40
CA LEU A 128 2.47 8.56 7.33
C LEU A 128 1.78 9.64 6.50
N ARG A 129 2.19 9.77 5.25
CA ARG A 129 1.66 10.78 4.34
C ARG A 129 0.84 10.11 3.25
N ILE A 130 -0.42 10.50 3.14
CA ILE A 130 -1.36 9.97 2.16
C ILE A 130 -1.31 10.84 0.90
N PHE A 131 -1.33 10.21 -0.27
CA PHE A 131 -1.42 10.92 -1.55
C PHE A 131 -2.78 11.60 -1.64
N GLU A 132 -2.79 12.92 -1.81
CA GLU A 132 -4.01 13.71 -1.93
C GLU A 132 -4.48 13.74 -3.38
N ILE A 133 -5.76 13.44 -3.56
CA ILE A 133 -6.40 13.40 -4.88
C ILE A 133 -7.15 14.72 -5.13
#